data_7875c3753558932291c4f0539dff89fa
#
_entry.id   7875c3753558932291c4f0539dff89fa
#
_cell.length_a   1.000
_cell.length_b   1.000
_cell.length_c   1.000
_cell.angle_alpha   90.00
_cell.angle_beta   90.00
_cell.angle_gamma   90.00
#
_symmetry.space_group_name_H-M   'P 1'
#
loop_
_entity.id
_entity.type
_entity.pdbx_description
1 polymer ?
#
loop_
_entity_poly.entity_id
_entity_poly.type
_entity_poly.pdbx_seq_one_letter_code
_entity_poly.pdbx_strand_id
1 'polypeptide(L)'
;MKAKKIVIRGKVHDVGYRLFLLTEAESMFIENFDARNIVVDGEQRLIALVDGPEEKINRFVEFARSNYPPDASVLAVEVEDYPEEIRSIDSFRQSFMVSQLAKIAQTGVGMLKRQDMTLAKQDETINAIREESEKTRETIEKVSEVVSEEGEKTREVIKERIEEDVEWLKAEIIEIKTTLDKVKVKVGMG
;
A
#
# COMPACT_ATOMS: atom_id res chain seq x y z
N MET A 1 31.97 3.23 44.87
CA MET A 1 31.13 2.92 43.71
C MET A 1 29.70 3.14 44.10
N LYS A 2 28.90 3.78 43.26
CA LYS A 2 27.47 3.97 43.50
C LYS A 2 26.70 3.40 42.31
N ALA A 3 25.86 2.41 42.58
CA ALA A 3 24.93 1.92 41.56
C ALA A 3 23.59 2.66 41.63
N LYS A 4 23.04 3.00 40.47
CA LYS A 4 21.75 3.66 40.34
C LYS A 4 20.83 2.89 39.42
N LYS A 5 19.55 2.92 39.77
CA LYS A 5 18.47 2.51 38.95
C LYS A 5 17.67 3.73 38.45
N ILE A 6 17.54 3.85 37.14
CA ILE A 6 16.85 4.95 36.48
C ILE A 6 15.59 4.34 35.85
N VAL A 7 14.42 4.82 36.26
CA VAL A 7 13.13 4.40 35.71
C VAL A 7 12.59 5.53 34.86
N ILE A 8 12.46 5.29 33.57
CA ILE A 8 11.93 6.25 32.60
C ILE A 8 10.54 5.78 32.16
N ARG A 9 9.55 6.65 32.35
CA ARG A 9 8.14 6.38 32.09
C ARG A 9 7.64 7.17 30.87
N GLY A 10 6.73 6.58 30.11
CA GLY A 10 6.12 7.19 28.93
C GLY A 10 6.24 6.32 27.69
N LYS A 11 6.15 6.89 26.49
CA LYS A 11 6.40 6.17 25.23
C LYS A 11 7.91 5.96 25.06
N VAL A 12 8.42 4.87 25.62
CA VAL A 12 9.87 4.59 25.68
C VAL A 12 10.26 3.26 25.02
N HIS A 13 9.31 2.45 24.56
CA HIS A 13 9.57 1.20 23.86
C HIS A 13 9.63 1.40 22.34
N ASP A 14 10.44 0.59 21.67
CA ASP A 14 10.60 0.54 20.21
C ASP A 14 11.00 1.88 19.54
N VAL A 15 11.53 2.82 20.33
CA VAL A 15 12.05 4.13 19.91
C VAL A 15 13.59 4.23 19.99
N GLY A 16 14.27 3.08 20.07
CA GLY A 16 15.74 3.04 20.15
C GLY A 16 16.33 3.45 21.51
N TYR A 17 15.51 3.65 22.55
CA TYR A 17 15.93 4.23 23.83
C TYR A 17 17.06 3.43 24.51
N ARG A 18 17.01 2.10 24.49
CA ARG A 18 18.10 1.28 25.10
C ARG A 18 19.43 1.47 24.40
N LEU A 19 19.42 1.58 23.07
CA LEU A 19 20.64 1.88 22.29
C LEU A 19 21.15 3.29 22.59
N PHE A 20 20.26 4.26 22.68
CA PHE A 20 20.59 5.65 23.01
C PHE A 20 21.32 5.75 24.35
N LEU A 21 20.80 5.10 25.41
CA LEU A 21 21.44 5.08 26.71
C LEU A 21 22.76 4.28 26.74
N LEU A 22 22.80 3.14 26.01
CA LEU A 22 24.00 2.34 25.86
C LEU A 22 25.14 3.16 25.23
N THR A 23 24.86 3.85 24.13
CA THR A 23 25.86 4.70 23.44
C THR A 23 26.43 5.77 24.37
N GLU A 24 25.58 6.39 25.17
CA GLU A 24 26.06 7.41 26.13
C GLU A 24 26.85 6.79 27.28
N ALA A 25 26.43 5.65 27.83
CA ALA A 25 27.16 4.93 28.85
C ALA A 25 28.57 4.53 28.36
N GLU A 26 28.69 4.07 27.10
CA GLU A 26 29.98 3.76 26.47
C GLU A 26 30.82 5.03 26.29
N SER A 27 30.24 6.15 25.86
CA SER A 27 30.97 7.44 25.71
C SER A 27 31.55 7.95 27.02
N MET A 28 30.89 7.67 28.14
CA MET A 28 31.33 8.01 29.48
C MET A 28 32.24 6.96 30.12
N PHE A 29 32.56 5.89 29.39
CA PHE A 29 33.37 4.78 29.93
C PHE A 29 32.79 4.18 31.22
N ILE A 30 31.46 3.96 31.23
CA ILE A 30 30.76 3.22 32.28
C ILE A 30 31.01 1.71 32.04
N GLU A 31 31.48 1.01 33.04
CA GLU A 31 31.88 -0.40 32.93
C GLU A 31 30.68 -1.38 33.12
N ASN A 32 29.71 -1.00 33.97
CA ASN A 32 28.57 -1.82 34.30
C ASN A 32 27.27 -1.11 33.90
N PHE A 33 26.48 -1.79 33.04
CA PHE A 33 25.26 -1.25 32.47
C PHE A 33 24.25 -2.35 32.16
N ASP A 34 23.00 -2.10 32.47
CA ASP A 34 21.85 -2.91 31.97
C ASP A 34 20.68 -1.99 31.61
N ALA A 35 19.88 -2.39 30.61
CA ALA A 35 18.67 -1.67 30.25
C ALA A 35 17.59 -2.62 29.76
N ARG A 36 16.38 -2.52 30.32
CA ARG A 36 15.25 -3.36 29.97
C ARG A 36 13.94 -2.59 29.86
N ASN A 37 13.13 -2.99 28.94
CA ASN A 37 11.77 -2.51 28.78
C ASN A 37 10.84 -3.39 29.62
N ILE A 38 9.94 -2.77 30.38
CA ILE A 38 8.88 -3.44 31.12
C ILE A 38 7.55 -2.70 30.91
N VAL A 39 6.45 -3.39 31.13
CA VAL A 39 5.12 -2.80 31.17
C VAL A 39 4.57 -3.03 32.57
N VAL A 40 4.11 -1.96 33.22
CA VAL A 40 3.48 -2.01 34.55
C VAL A 40 2.17 -1.28 34.46
N ASP A 41 1.08 -1.94 34.77
CA ASP A 41 -0.30 -1.39 34.70
C ASP A 41 -0.64 -0.75 33.34
N GLY A 42 -0.14 -1.36 32.25
CA GLY A 42 -0.32 -0.84 30.88
C GLY A 42 0.61 0.31 30.50
N GLU A 43 1.39 0.83 31.41
CA GLU A 43 2.37 1.89 31.17
C GLU A 43 3.73 1.31 30.73
N GLN A 44 4.29 1.84 29.65
CA GLN A 44 5.65 1.49 29.25
C GLN A 44 6.66 2.14 30.17
N ARG A 45 7.62 1.36 30.62
CA ARG A 45 8.76 1.82 31.41
C ARG A 45 10.05 1.23 30.85
N LEU A 46 11.10 2.04 30.88
CA LEU A 46 12.47 1.61 30.66
C LEU A 46 13.21 1.69 31.98
N ILE A 47 13.84 0.61 32.37
CA ILE A 47 14.73 0.57 33.54
C ILE A 47 16.16 0.54 33.00
N ALA A 48 16.98 1.51 33.37
CA ALA A 48 18.42 1.48 33.18
C ALA A 48 19.13 1.36 34.52
N LEU A 49 20.11 0.47 34.56
CA LEU A 49 20.96 0.23 35.72
C LEU A 49 22.39 0.60 35.35
N VAL A 50 23.05 1.35 36.21
CA VAL A 50 24.43 1.82 35.98
C VAL A 50 25.22 1.75 37.29
N ASP A 51 26.49 1.34 37.20
CA ASP A 51 27.43 1.33 38.33
C ASP A 51 28.81 1.81 37.89
N GLY A 52 29.46 2.56 38.75
CA GLY A 52 30.79 3.08 38.50
C GLY A 52 31.20 4.22 39.44
N PRO A 53 32.22 5.01 39.07
CA PRO A 53 32.61 6.21 39.77
C PRO A 53 31.48 7.23 39.87
N GLU A 54 31.29 7.80 41.05
CA GLU A 54 30.18 8.70 41.37
C GLU A 54 30.00 9.84 40.36
N GLU A 55 31.11 10.44 39.92
CA GLU A 55 31.09 11.53 38.93
C GLU A 55 30.49 11.09 37.60
N LYS A 56 30.90 9.92 37.08
CA LYS A 56 30.39 9.37 35.83
C LYS A 56 28.90 9.05 35.94
N ILE A 57 28.48 8.43 37.04
CA ILE A 57 27.10 8.08 37.29
C ILE A 57 26.21 9.33 37.40
N ASN A 58 26.67 10.36 38.09
CA ASN A 58 25.90 11.62 38.17
C ASN A 58 25.74 12.27 36.79
N ARG A 59 26.78 12.30 35.95
CA ARG A 59 26.71 12.82 34.58
C ARG A 59 25.74 12.00 33.72
N PHE A 60 25.78 10.69 33.85
CA PHE A 60 24.84 9.81 33.11
C PHE A 60 23.40 10.02 33.56
N VAL A 61 23.13 10.18 34.85
CA VAL A 61 21.82 10.50 35.39
C VAL A 61 21.29 11.83 34.84
N GLU A 62 22.14 12.88 34.84
CA GLU A 62 21.78 14.18 34.26
C GLU A 62 21.45 14.06 32.74
N PHE A 63 22.28 13.31 32.02
CA PHE A 63 22.01 13.03 30.61
C PHE A 63 20.64 12.34 30.43
N ALA A 64 20.36 11.29 31.17
CA ALA A 64 19.12 10.53 31.08
C ALA A 64 17.86 11.34 31.44
N ARG A 65 18.01 12.40 32.27
CA ARG A 65 16.94 13.34 32.62
C ARG A 65 16.66 14.40 31.56
N SER A 66 17.67 14.74 30.77
CA SER A 66 17.62 15.91 29.89
C SER A 66 17.59 15.56 28.40
N ASN A 67 17.95 14.33 28.03
CA ASN A 67 18.11 13.92 26.66
C ASN A 67 17.28 12.67 26.34
N TYR A 68 16.54 12.70 25.25
CA TYR A 68 15.64 11.63 24.84
C TYR A 68 15.76 11.34 23.33
N PRO A 69 15.53 10.11 22.89
CA PRO A 69 15.41 9.82 21.47
C PRO A 69 14.25 10.63 20.83
N PRO A 70 14.36 11.01 19.54
CA PRO A 70 13.37 11.87 18.87
C PRO A 70 11.93 11.34 18.92
N ASP A 71 11.77 10.01 18.87
CA ASP A 71 10.46 9.35 18.83
C ASP A 71 9.92 9.00 20.23
N ALA A 72 10.67 9.30 21.29
CA ALA A 72 10.28 9.07 22.67
C ALA A 72 9.40 10.21 23.20
N SER A 73 8.49 9.87 24.12
CA SER A 73 7.73 10.84 24.89
C SER A 73 7.86 10.47 26.38
N VAL A 74 8.68 11.20 27.11
CA VAL A 74 9.01 10.95 28.52
C VAL A 74 8.06 11.71 29.41
N LEU A 75 7.41 11.02 30.34
CA LEU A 75 6.51 11.59 31.33
C LEU A 75 7.23 11.85 32.66
N ALA A 76 8.10 10.93 33.06
CA ALA A 76 8.86 11.03 34.30
C ALA A 76 10.17 10.23 34.22
N VAL A 77 11.18 10.71 34.95
CA VAL A 77 12.46 10.02 35.17
C VAL A 77 12.71 9.96 36.68
N GLU A 78 12.68 8.76 37.24
CA GLU A 78 12.89 8.48 38.65
C GLU A 78 14.27 7.83 38.80
N VAL A 79 14.99 8.17 39.84
CA VAL A 79 16.34 7.65 40.12
C VAL A 79 16.43 7.23 41.58
N GLU A 80 16.85 5.99 41.79
CA GLU A 80 17.00 5.40 43.12
C GLU A 80 18.36 4.68 43.24
N ASP A 81 18.81 4.46 44.47
CA ASP A 81 20.00 3.66 44.74
C ASP A 81 19.68 2.17 44.40
N TYR A 82 20.67 1.49 43.82
CA TYR A 82 20.54 0.10 43.45
C TYR A 82 21.56 -0.75 44.19
N PRO A 83 21.13 -1.71 45.03
CA PRO A 83 22.05 -2.42 45.92
C PRO A 83 22.68 -3.68 45.31
N GLU A 84 22.21 -4.13 44.15
CA GLU A 84 22.65 -5.37 43.54
C GLU A 84 23.74 -5.14 42.48
N GLU A 85 24.47 -6.21 42.14
CA GLU A 85 25.47 -6.16 41.08
C GLU A 85 24.84 -5.97 39.70
N ILE A 86 25.50 -5.19 38.88
CA ILE A 86 25.11 -4.88 37.51
C ILE A 86 26.11 -5.56 36.58
N ARG A 87 25.61 -6.23 35.58
CA ARG A 87 26.45 -6.90 34.57
C ARG A 87 27.33 -5.92 33.81
N SER A 88 28.45 -6.41 33.26
CA SER A 88 29.32 -5.58 32.43
C SER A 88 28.60 -5.02 31.21
N ILE A 89 28.94 -3.84 30.77
CA ILE A 89 28.40 -3.18 29.57
C ILE A 89 28.62 -4.05 28.31
N ASP A 90 29.73 -4.77 28.22
CA ASP A 90 30.02 -5.71 27.14
C ASP A 90 29.02 -6.88 27.10
N SER A 91 28.71 -7.45 28.26
CA SER A 91 27.71 -8.52 28.37
C SER A 91 26.31 -8.03 27.97
N PHE A 92 25.94 -6.81 28.38
CA PHE A 92 24.70 -6.18 27.93
C PHE A 92 24.69 -5.98 26.43
N ARG A 93 25.72 -5.36 25.86
CA ARG A 93 25.86 -5.07 24.43
C ARG A 93 25.71 -6.34 23.60
N GLN A 94 26.41 -7.43 23.94
CA GLN A 94 26.32 -8.69 23.22
C GLN A 94 24.89 -9.26 23.23
N SER A 95 24.27 -9.36 24.41
CA SER A 95 22.91 -9.86 24.52
C SER A 95 21.88 -8.97 23.83
N PHE A 96 22.09 -7.67 23.87
CA PHE A 96 21.25 -6.68 23.17
C PHE A 96 21.35 -6.84 21.66
N MET A 97 22.58 -6.94 21.10
CA MET A 97 22.80 -7.18 19.67
C MET A 97 22.13 -8.46 19.20
N VAL A 98 22.29 -9.57 19.92
CA VAL A 98 21.64 -10.83 19.59
C VAL A 98 20.12 -10.67 19.58
N SER A 99 19.56 -9.99 20.57
CA SER A 99 18.10 -9.74 20.62
C SER A 99 17.60 -8.87 19.45
N GLN A 100 18.38 -7.87 19.01
CA GLN A 100 18.03 -7.05 17.85
C GLN A 100 18.12 -7.85 16.55
N LEU A 101 19.15 -8.68 16.37
CA LEU A 101 19.28 -9.57 15.21
C LEU A 101 18.11 -10.55 15.12
N ALA A 102 17.72 -11.14 16.26
CA ALA A 102 16.56 -12.02 16.32
C ALA A 102 15.25 -11.29 15.90
N LYS A 103 15.05 -10.05 16.36
CA LYS A 103 13.91 -9.22 15.93
C LYS A 103 13.92 -8.97 14.40
N ILE A 104 15.08 -8.62 13.85
CA ILE A 104 15.25 -8.39 12.40
C ILE A 104 14.92 -9.66 11.62
N ALA A 105 15.45 -10.81 12.05
CA ALA A 105 15.18 -12.10 11.42
C ALA A 105 13.69 -12.45 11.45
N GLN A 106 13.02 -12.29 12.59
CA GLN A 106 11.57 -12.52 12.73
C GLN A 106 10.75 -11.59 11.83
N THR A 107 11.12 -10.32 11.76
CA THR A 107 10.46 -9.33 10.88
C THR A 107 10.66 -9.72 9.42
N GLY A 108 11.88 -10.12 9.03
CA GLY A 108 12.19 -10.59 7.68
C GLY A 108 11.34 -11.81 7.28
N VAL A 109 11.22 -12.80 8.13
CA VAL A 109 10.34 -13.97 7.90
C VAL A 109 8.88 -13.55 7.76
N GLY A 110 8.42 -12.62 8.59
CA GLY A 110 7.06 -12.06 8.49
C GLY A 110 6.80 -11.32 7.17
N MET A 111 7.80 -10.58 6.67
CA MET A 111 7.73 -9.90 5.37
C MET A 111 7.66 -10.89 4.21
N LEU A 112 8.50 -11.93 4.21
CA LEU A 112 8.48 -12.98 3.19
C LEU A 112 7.11 -13.66 3.11
N LYS A 113 6.53 -14.06 4.25
CA LYS A 113 5.18 -14.66 4.27
C LYS A 113 4.10 -13.73 3.68
N ARG A 114 4.17 -12.43 3.98
CA ARG A 114 3.23 -11.45 3.40
C ARG A 114 3.42 -11.31 1.89
N GLN A 115 4.67 -11.36 1.42
CA GLN A 115 4.99 -11.30 0.01
C GLN A 115 4.43 -12.51 -0.74
N ASP A 116 4.60 -13.72 -0.20
CA ASP A 116 4.03 -14.94 -0.77
C ASP A 116 2.49 -14.87 -0.87
N MET A 117 1.84 -14.38 0.18
CA MET A 117 0.38 -14.15 0.16
C MET A 117 -0.05 -13.11 -0.88
N THR A 118 0.76 -12.07 -1.09
CA THR A 118 0.48 -11.04 -2.10
C THR A 118 0.63 -11.61 -3.50
N LEU A 119 1.66 -12.41 -3.76
CA LEU A 119 1.85 -13.09 -5.04
C LEU A 119 0.70 -14.04 -5.35
N ALA A 120 0.26 -14.86 -4.40
CA ALA A 120 -0.87 -15.75 -4.58
C ALA A 120 -2.16 -14.98 -4.97
N LYS A 121 -2.45 -13.84 -4.30
CA LYS A 121 -3.59 -12.98 -4.67
C LYS A 121 -3.45 -12.34 -6.05
N GLN A 122 -2.22 -12.00 -6.45
CA GLN A 122 -1.97 -11.49 -7.80
C GLN A 122 -2.27 -12.55 -8.85
N ASP A 123 -1.87 -13.80 -8.62
CA ASP A 123 -2.15 -14.92 -9.53
C ASP A 123 -3.66 -15.17 -9.66
N GLU A 124 -4.41 -15.14 -8.56
CA GLU A 124 -5.88 -15.21 -8.57
C GLU A 124 -6.50 -14.08 -9.40
N THR A 125 -6.01 -12.85 -9.22
CA THR A 125 -6.49 -11.68 -9.98
C THR A 125 -6.19 -11.80 -11.47
N ILE A 126 -4.99 -12.27 -11.83
CA ILE A 126 -4.60 -12.49 -13.23
C ILE A 126 -5.52 -13.55 -13.88
N ASN A 127 -5.82 -14.62 -13.17
CA ASN A 127 -6.71 -15.66 -13.69
C ASN A 127 -8.14 -15.13 -13.91
N ALA A 128 -8.68 -14.36 -12.96
CA ALA A 128 -9.99 -13.73 -13.10
C ALA A 128 -10.04 -12.76 -14.30
N ILE A 129 -9.00 -11.96 -14.51
CA ILE A 129 -8.89 -11.04 -15.65
C ILE A 129 -8.86 -11.82 -16.98
N ARG A 130 -8.16 -12.96 -17.04
CA ARG A 130 -8.11 -13.80 -18.23
C ARG A 130 -9.48 -14.38 -18.57
N GLU A 131 -10.17 -14.94 -17.59
CA GLU A 131 -11.52 -15.47 -17.76
C GLU A 131 -12.52 -14.41 -18.25
N GLU A 132 -12.50 -13.22 -17.65
CA GLU A 132 -13.35 -12.09 -18.09
C GLU A 132 -12.99 -11.59 -19.50
N SER A 133 -11.71 -11.62 -19.85
CA SER A 133 -11.25 -11.25 -21.19
C SER A 133 -11.73 -12.24 -22.26
N GLU A 134 -11.74 -13.53 -21.96
CA GLU A 134 -12.28 -14.56 -22.85
C GLU A 134 -13.79 -14.39 -23.06
N LYS A 135 -14.56 -14.23 -21.99
CA LYS A 135 -16.02 -13.95 -22.07
C LYS A 135 -16.32 -12.69 -22.88
N THR A 136 -15.51 -11.67 -22.71
CA THR A 136 -15.65 -10.40 -23.45
C THR A 136 -15.40 -10.61 -24.94
N ARG A 137 -14.39 -11.38 -25.32
CA ARG A 137 -14.11 -11.72 -26.73
C ARG A 137 -15.26 -12.50 -27.36
N GLU A 138 -15.76 -13.55 -26.70
CA GLU A 138 -16.92 -14.30 -27.17
C GLU A 138 -18.14 -13.41 -27.37
N THR A 139 -18.37 -12.49 -26.47
CA THR A 139 -19.48 -11.53 -26.57
C THR A 139 -19.30 -10.59 -27.77
N ILE A 140 -18.09 -10.08 -27.98
CA ILE A 140 -17.76 -9.21 -29.13
C ILE A 140 -17.97 -9.98 -30.46
N GLU A 141 -17.55 -11.23 -30.55
CA GLU A 141 -17.77 -12.07 -31.74
C GLU A 141 -19.25 -12.22 -32.04
N LYS A 142 -20.06 -12.60 -31.05
CA LYS A 142 -21.54 -12.71 -31.22
C LYS A 142 -22.20 -11.41 -31.66
N VAL A 143 -21.78 -10.27 -31.03
CA VAL A 143 -22.30 -8.95 -31.42
C VAL A 143 -21.88 -8.61 -32.86
N SER A 144 -20.67 -8.94 -33.28
CA SER A 144 -20.19 -8.72 -34.63
C SER A 144 -20.99 -9.51 -35.67
N GLU A 145 -21.30 -10.78 -35.38
CA GLU A 145 -22.15 -11.62 -36.24
C GLU A 145 -23.55 -11.01 -36.40
N VAL A 146 -24.20 -10.66 -35.29
CA VAL A 146 -25.55 -10.07 -35.31
C VAL A 146 -25.57 -8.74 -36.08
N VAL A 147 -24.55 -7.86 -35.86
CA VAL A 147 -24.47 -6.58 -36.61
C VAL A 147 -24.26 -6.81 -38.11
N SER A 148 -23.48 -7.83 -38.48
CA SER A 148 -23.30 -8.20 -39.89
C SER A 148 -24.61 -8.67 -40.53
N GLU A 149 -25.33 -9.61 -39.90
CA GLU A 149 -26.62 -10.13 -40.38
C GLU A 149 -27.69 -9.02 -40.49
N GLU A 150 -27.83 -8.19 -39.47
CA GLU A 150 -28.82 -7.09 -39.51
C GLU A 150 -28.42 -6.00 -40.53
N GLY A 151 -27.11 -5.79 -40.74
CA GLY A 151 -26.61 -4.93 -41.81
C GLY A 151 -26.94 -5.44 -43.19
N GLU A 152 -26.88 -6.76 -43.46
CA GLU A 152 -27.28 -7.37 -44.74
C GLU A 152 -28.78 -7.25 -44.96
N LYS A 153 -29.61 -7.63 -43.99
CA LYS A 153 -31.08 -7.47 -44.06
C LYS A 153 -31.47 -6.01 -44.34
N THR A 154 -30.86 -5.08 -43.67
CA THR A 154 -31.15 -3.65 -43.90
C THR A 154 -30.79 -3.21 -45.32
N ARG A 155 -29.68 -3.68 -45.88
CA ARG A 155 -29.29 -3.41 -47.29
C ARG A 155 -30.28 -3.99 -48.27
N GLU A 156 -30.75 -5.20 -48.04
CA GLU A 156 -31.80 -5.83 -48.92
C GLU A 156 -33.10 -5.01 -48.91
N VAL A 157 -33.62 -4.65 -47.75
CA VAL A 157 -34.83 -3.84 -47.61
C VAL A 157 -34.65 -2.47 -48.28
N ILE A 158 -33.52 -1.82 -48.12
CA ILE A 158 -33.23 -0.54 -48.79
C ILE A 158 -33.20 -0.73 -50.32
N LYS A 159 -32.58 -1.80 -50.80
CA LYS A 159 -32.49 -2.08 -52.22
C LYS A 159 -33.87 -2.32 -52.83
N GLU A 160 -34.71 -3.18 -52.24
CA GLU A 160 -36.08 -3.40 -52.67
C GLU A 160 -36.89 -2.09 -52.71
N ARG A 161 -36.78 -1.27 -51.69
CA ARG A 161 -37.50 -0.01 -51.63
C ARG A 161 -37.05 0.95 -52.73
N ILE A 162 -35.74 1.04 -52.98
CA ILE A 162 -35.21 1.88 -54.08
C ILE A 162 -35.69 1.35 -55.43
N GLU A 163 -35.73 0.07 -55.67
CA GLU A 163 -36.23 -0.51 -56.91
C GLU A 163 -37.70 -0.19 -57.10
N GLU A 164 -38.56 -0.34 -56.08
CA GLU A 164 -39.98 0.05 -56.12
C GLU A 164 -40.16 1.55 -56.44
N ASP A 165 -39.42 2.45 -55.76
CA ASP A 165 -39.52 3.88 -55.96
C ASP A 165 -39.07 4.26 -57.38
N VAL A 166 -38.03 3.62 -57.92
CA VAL A 166 -37.55 3.85 -59.28
C VAL A 166 -38.61 3.38 -60.33
N GLU A 167 -39.24 2.24 -60.13
CA GLU A 167 -40.31 1.77 -61.01
C GLU A 167 -41.52 2.71 -60.97
N TRP A 168 -41.94 3.16 -59.80
CA TRP A 168 -43.00 4.15 -59.66
C TRP A 168 -42.65 5.47 -60.36
N LEU A 169 -41.45 6.01 -60.20
CA LEU A 169 -40.98 7.22 -60.87
C LEU A 169 -40.97 7.06 -62.40
N LYS A 170 -40.57 5.89 -62.91
CA LYS A 170 -40.61 5.62 -64.35
C LYS A 170 -42.04 5.69 -64.89
N ALA A 171 -43.00 5.09 -64.19
CA ALA A 171 -44.43 5.12 -64.59
C ALA A 171 -44.96 6.57 -64.59
N GLU A 172 -44.71 7.35 -63.59
CA GLU A 172 -45.09 8.77 -63.52
C GLU A 172 -44.49 9.58 -64.66
N ILE A 173 -43.20 9.41 -64.98
CA ILE A 173 -42.54 10.08 -66.09
C ILE A 173 -43.20 9.73 -67.43
N ILE A 174 -43.61 8.51 -67.66
CA ILE A 174 -44.30 8.07 -68.89
C ILE A 174 -45.68 8.73 -68.98
N GLU A 175 -46.44 8.79 -67.89
CA GLU A 175 -47.75 9.45 -67.86
C GLU A 175 -47.63 10.97 -68.12
N ILE A 176 -46.67 11.65 -67.51
CA ILE A 176 -46.36 13.05 -67.71
C ILE A 176 -46.02 13.31 -69.20
N LYS A 177 -45.15 12.49 -69.79
CA LYS A 177 -44.77 12.60 -71.21
C LYS A 177 -45.96 12.45 -72.08
N THR A 178 -46.82 11.42 -71.86
CA THR A 178 -48.03 11.18 -72.64
C THR A 178 -49.00 12.35 -72.53
N THR A 179 -49.16 12.91 -71.37
CA THR A 179 -49.98 14.09 -71.11
C THR A 179 -49.47 15.31 -71.84
N LEU A 180 -48.18 15.52 -71.80
CA LEU A 180 -47.46 16.64 -72.46
C LEU A 180 -47.66 16.53 -74.00
N ASP A 181 -47.50 15.36 -74.56
CA ASP A 181 -47.73 15.17 -76.00
C ASP A 181 -49.19 15.40 -76.41
N LYS A 182 -50.16 15.01 -75.60
CA LYS A 182 -51.57 15.36 -75.84
C LYS A 182 -51.82 16.87 -75.78
N VAL A 183 -51.15 17.60 -74.86
CA VAL A 183 -51.26 19.04 -74.79
C VAL A 183 -50.61 19.72 -76.01
N LYS A 184 -49.41 19.23 -76.39
CA LYS A 184 -48.70 19.80 -77.58
C LYS A 184 -49.59 19.70 -78.86
N VAL A 185 -50.20 18.52 -79.04
CA VAL A 185 -51.14 18.34 -80.18
C VAL A 185 -52.33 19.32 -80.10
N LYS A 186 -52.91 19.51 -78.90
CA LYS A 186 -54.05 20.46 -78.74
C LYS A 186 -53.70 21.96 -78.95
N VAL A 187 -52.45 22.31 -78.64
CA VAL A 187 -52.02 23.71 -78.76
C VAL A 187 -51.35 23.97 -80.08
N GLY A 188 -51.25 23.04 -81.00
CA GLY A 188 -50.71 23.25 -82.36
C GLY A 188 -49.19 23.33 -82.38
N MET A 189 -48.47 22.89 -81.35
CA MET A 189 -47.01 22.79 -81.26
C MET A 189 -46.61 21.34 -81.66
N GLY A 190 -46.66 21.06 -82.92
CA GLY A 190 -46.17 19.81 -83.49
C GLY A 190 -44.92 20.05 -84.29
#